data_bf5db7e70bbf2ddbf535b52338df7a93
#
_entry.id   bf5db7e70bbf2ddbf535b52338df7a93
#
_cell.length_a   1.000
_cell.length_b   1.000
_cell.length_c   1.000
_cell.angle_alpha   90.00
_cell.angle_beta   90.00
_cell.angle_gamma   90.00
#
_symmetry.space_group_name_H-M   'P 1'
#
loop_
_entity.id
_entity.type
_entity.pdbx_description
1 polymer ?
#
loop_
_entity_poly.entity_id
_entity_poly.type
_entity_poly.pdbx_seq_one_letter_code
_entity_poly.pdbx_strand_id
1 'polypeptide(L)'
;MSRMPLGLKLAGVVAVAVAVVTLAVGISFHQAAGRQFEGYLSQAMAVRAGNLAPDLVAYYRRHGGWAPSPELEELVARGTAMPRGRPWPDAEYVRLVLADESGQVVAGDPEGRVRVLSASVLGRSTSLYWNRQLIGYLVMESGTRETALTEALQRSLLWGGALAAGLAIILGSLVTHQMLRPLAALAEAADKIAAGDLDVRVPAESGDEVGELAQRFNEMAAALHRDKTLRRTMIADIAHELRTPLSVMRGQLEGLQDGVFETTAENLEPVYEQTLLLGRLVDDLHTLSLAEAGHLYLEVGPVDAGDLARRVVTRFGGQARERGVALTAEVDDGPLTVRGDSQRLEQVLGNLVSNALRFTSTGGEVTVRAWAEDGGVHLEVQDSGEGIAEEHLGLIFERFYQADPARDRAAPHSGLGLAISKELVEAHGGRIGVENASEGGARFWFWVPAMDA
;
A
#
# COMPACT_ATOMS: atom_id res chain seq x y z
N MET A 1 -1.04 17.03 -24.92
CA MET A 1 0.33 16.99 -24.38
C MET A 1 0.43 15.75 -23.47
N SER A 2 1.04 14.68 -23.95
CA SER A 2 1.21 13.44 -23.16
C SER A 2 2.08 13.75 -21.93
N ARG A 3 1.51 13.57 -20.75
CA ARG A 3 2.27 13.72 -19.51
C ARG A 3 3.31 12.60 -19.47
N MET A 4 4.59 12.96 -19.56
CA MET A 4 5.68 12.01 -19.35
C MET A 4 5.47 11.27 -18.03
N PRO A 5 5.56 9.94 -18.01
CA PRO A 5 5.40 9.17 -16.78
C PRO A 5 6.41 9.63 -15.73
N LEU A 6 5.95 9.69 -14.48
CA LEU A 6 6.73 10.19 -13.34
C LEU A 6 8.10 9.49 -13.22
N GLY A 7 8.16 8.20 -13.51
CA GLY A 7 9.39 7.43 -13.53
C GLY A 7 10.42 7.91 -14.54
N LEU A 8 9.97 8.31 -15.74
CA LEU A 8 10.88 8.85 -16.76
C LEU A 8 11.42 10.24 -16.36
N LYS A 9 10.60 11.05 -15.67
CA LYS A 9 11.04 12.32 -15.09
C LYS A 9 12.05 12.11 -13.98
N LEU A 10 11.81 11.15 -13.08
CA LEU A 10 12.71 10.84 -11.96
C LEU A 10 14.05 10.28 -12.48
N ALA A 11 14.00 9.33 -13.40
CA ALA A 11 15.19 8.78 -14.05
C ALA A 11 15.99 9.87 -14.79
N GLY A 12 15.30 10.79 -15.46
CA GLY A 12 15.92 11.95 -16.11
C GLY A 12 16.61 12.88 -15.11
N VAL A 13 15.97 13.19 -14.00
CA VAL A 13 16.55 14.06 -12.96
C VAL A 13 17.79 13.41 -12.33
N VAL A 14 17.72 12.10 -12.02
CA VAL A 14 18.86 11.36 -11.46
C VAL A 14 20.02 11.29 -12.47
N ALA A 15 19.74 11.01 -13.73
CA ALA A 15 20.76 10.97 -14.80
C ALA A 15 21.43 12.33 -14.99
N VAL A 16 20.67 13.43 -14.98
CA VAL A 16 21.20 14.79 -15.07
C VAL A 16 22.04 15.13 -13.84
N ALA A 17 21.57 14.80 -12.63
CA ALA A 17 22.32 15.06 -11.40
C ALA A 17 23.66 14.30 -11.39
N VAL A 18 23.69 13.03 -11.78
CA VAL A 18 24.92 12.23 -11.88
C VAL A 18 25.85 12.82 -12.94
N ALA A 19 25.34 13.20 -14.10
CA ALA A 19 26.15 13.82 -15.16
C ALA A 19 26.78 15.15 -14.70
N VAL A 20 26.01 16.00 -14.01
CA VAL A 20 26.49 17.28 -13.47
C VAL A 20 27.57 17.06 -12.42
N VAL A 21 27.37 16.13 -11.47
CA VAL A 21 28.37 15.82 -10.45
C VAL A 21 29.65 15.27 -11.07
N THR A 22 29.54 14.33 -12.02
CA THR A 22 30.69 13.75 -12.71
C THR A 22 31.48 14.81 -13.47
N LEU A 23 30.79 15.72 -14.16
CA LEU A 23 31.40 16.83 -14.89
C LEU A 23 32.11 17.81 -13.92
N ALA A 24 31.44 18.18 -12.81
CA ALA A 24 32.01 19.09 -11.82
C ALA A 24 33.26 18.50 -11.15
N VAL A 25 33.23 17.22 -10.79
CA VAL A 25 34.37 16.48 -10.24
C VAL A 25 35.51 16.43 -11.26
N GLY A 26 35.21 16.14 -12.54
CA GLY A 26 36.17 16.12 -13.63
C GLY A 26 36.87 17.46 -13.85
N ILE A 27 36.13 18.56 -13.88
CA ILE A 27 36.68 19.91 -14.02
C ILE A 27 37.55 20.28 -12.83
N SER A 28 37.08 20.00 -11.60
CA SER A 28 37.82 20.30 -10.37
C SER A 28 39.13 19.52 -10.30
N PHE A 29 39.11 18.24 -10.65
CA PHE A 29 40.28 17.40 -10.71
C PHE A 29 41.30 17.88 -11.75
N HIS A 30 40.83 18.23 -12.97
CA HIS A 30 41.66 18.77 -14.03
C HIS A 30 42.37 20.07 -13.60
N GLN A 31 41.66 21.01 -12.97
CA GLN A 31 42.22 22.25 -12.46
C GLN A 31 43.20 22.04 -11.30
N ALA A 32 42.92 21.09 -10.40
CA ALA A 32 43.78 20.77 -9.27
C ALA A 32 45.07 20.08 -9.73
N ALA A 33 44.97 19.11 -10.63
CA ALA A 33 46.11 18.38 -11.19
C ALA A 33 47.03 19.32 -11.97
N GLY A 34 46.51 20.22 -12.81
CA GLY A 34 47.29 21.21 -13.54
C GLY A 34 48.07 22.14 -12.60
N ARG A 35 47.44 22.69 -11.58
CA ARG A 35 48.11 23.60 -10.62
C ARG A 35 49.18 22.92 -9.79
N GLN A 36 48.95 21.67 -9.34
CA GLN A 36 49.96 20.93 -8.59
C GLN A 36 51.16 20.55 -9.47
N PHE A 37 50.95 20.20 -10.71
CA PHE A 37 51.98 19.85 -11.64
C PHE A 37 52.86 21.07 -12.00
N GLU A 38 52.24 22.23 -12.29
CA GLU A 38 52.96 23.49 -12.48
C GLU A 38 53.77 23.92 -11.27
N GLY A 39 53.22 23.80 -10.06
CA GLY A 39 53.92 24.09 -8.81
C GLY A 39 55.11 23.17 -8.57
N TYR A 40 54.95 21.88 -8.84
CA TYR A 40 56.05 20.91 -8.73
C TYR A 40 57.17 21.18 -9.74
N LEU A 41 56.82 21.44 -10.99
CA LEU A 41 57.82 21.82 -12.03
C LEU A 41 58.56 23.09 -11.66
N SER A 42 57.89 24.14 -11.26
CA SER A 42 58.54 25.41 -10.87
C SER A 42 59.50 25.26 -9.67
N GLN A 43 59.16 24.46 -8.68
CA GLN A 43 60.02 24.21 -7.54
C GLN A 43 61.24 23.34 -7.91
N ALA A 44 61.01 22.30 -8.74
CA ALA A 44 62.10 21.48 -9.26
C ALA A 44 63.09 22.28 -10.16
N MET A 45 62.55 23.22 -10.91
CA MET A 45 63.31 24.17 -11.73
C MET A 45 64.22 25.09 -10.88
N ALA A 46 63.63 25.72 -9.87
CA ALA A 46 64.35 26.66 -9.01
C ALA A 46 65.57 25.99 -8.33
N VAL A 47 65.39 24.77 -7.83
CA VAL A 47 66.48 24.01 -7.23
C VAL A 47 67.60 23.68 -8.23
N ARG A 48 67.24 23.28 -9.43
CA ARG A 48 68.22 22.90 -10.46
C ARG A 48 68.95 24.07 -11.08
N ALA A 49 68.19 25.10 -11.43
CA ALA A 49 68.79 26.33 -11.90
C ALA A 49 69.78 26.91 -10.86
N GLY A 50 69.44 26.82 -9.57
CA GLY A 50 70.32 27.19 -8.49
C GLY A 50 71.62 26.37 -8.47
N ASN A 51 71.56 25.07 -8.74
CA ASN A 51 72.77 24.22 -8.79
C ASN A 51 73.62 24.42 -10.03
N LEU A 52 73.02 24.76 -11.18
CA LEU A 52 73.75 24.95 -12.42
C LEU A 52 74.27 26.36 -12.63
N ALA A 53 73.58 27.33 -12.05
CA ALA A 53 73.92 28.75 -12.17
C ALA A 53 75.40 29.09 -11.88
N PRO A 54 76.05 28.55 -10.82
CA PRO A 54 77.42 28.80 -10.56
C PRO A 54 78.39 28.35 -11.67
N ASP A 55 78.08 27.16 -12.24
CA ASP A 55 78.92 26.59 -13.33
C ASP A 55 78.73 27.36 -14.62
N LEU A 56 77.55 27.79 -14.92
CA LEU A 56 77.21 28.63 -16.11
C LEU A 56 77.82 30.01 -16.01
N VAL A 57 77.78 30.63 -14.80
CA VAL A 57 78.42 31.90 -14.53
C VAL A 57 79.96 31.76 -14.64
N ALA A 58 80.57 30.66 -14.12
CA ALA A 58 81.97 30.37 -14.27
C ALA A 58 82.41 30.21 -15.73
N TYR A 59 81.58 29.55 -16.55
CA TYR A 59 81.77 29.44 -17.99
C TYR A 59 81.80 30.83 -18.66
N TYR A 60 80.73 31.65 -18.41
CA TYR A 60 80.63 33.00 -18.95
C TYR A 60 81.83 33.86 -18.61
N ARG A 61 82.29 33.81 -17.39
CA ARG A 61 83.49 34.53 -16.92
C ARG A 61 84.77 34.08 -17.61
N ARG A 62 84.94 32.79 -17.89
CA ARG A 62 86.09 32.21 -18.53
C ARG A 62 86.21 32.57 -20.02
N HIS A 63 85.11 32.65 -20.67
CA HIS A 63 85.04 32.87 -22.14
C HIS A 63 84.64 34.30 -22.54
N GLY A 64 84.32 35.15 -21.59
CA GLY A 64 83.93 36.54 -21.84
C GLY A 64 82.57 36.73 -22.48
N GLY A 65 81.76 35.73 -22.45
CA GLY A 65 80.39 35.70 -23.06
C GLY A 65 79.85 34.29 -23.30
N TRP A 66 78.63 34.20 -23.88
CA TRP A 66 78.04 32.94 -24.28
C TRP A 66 78.54 32.52 -25.67
N ALA A 67 79.68 31.88 -25.74
CA ALA A 67 80.18 31.31 -27.00
C ALA A 67 79.62 29.89 -27.19
N PRO A 68 78.86 29.59 -28.30
CA PRO A 68 78.38 28.24 -28.57
C PRO A 68 79.57 27.25 -28.62
N SER A 69 79.58 26.29 -27.74
CA SER A 69 80.64 25.27 -27.65
C SER A 69 80.10 23.94 -27.18
N PRO A 70 80.74 22.83 -27.52
CA PRO A 70 80.38 21.51 -26.97
C PRO A 70 80.42 21.47 -25.44
N GLU A 71 81.30 22.24 -24.81
CA GLU A 71 81.39 22.33 -23.34
C GLU A 71 80.14 22.97 -22.72
N LEU A 72 79.61 24.03 -23.34
CA LEU A 72 78.38 24.70 -22.92
C LEU A 72 77.18 23.81 -23.09
N GLU A 73 77.07 23.13 -24.21
CA GLU A 73 75.96 22.15 -24.48
C GLU A 73 76.00 21.00 -23.49
N GLU A 74 77.20 20.46 -23.17
CA GLU A 74 77.34 19.39 -22.15
C GLU A 74 76.95 19.88 -20.76
N LEU A 75 77.29 21.13 -20.44
CA LEU A 75 77.04 21.75 -19.12
C LEU A 75 75.52 21.94 -18.95
N VAL A 76 74.80 22.40 -19.95
CA VAL A 76 73.34 22.52 -19.95
C VAL A 76 72.68 21.13 -19.93
N ALA A 77 73.21 20.17 -20.72
CA ALA A 77 72.72 18.80 -20.72
C ALA A 77 72.90 18.09 -19.36
N ARG A 78 73.97 18.38 -18.60
CA ARG A 78 74.11 17.85 -17.24
C ARG A 78 73.02 18.31 -16.31
N GLY A 79 72.43 19.48 -16.50
CA GLY A 79 71.29 19.99 -15.77
C GLY A 79 70.00 19.18 -15.96
N THR A 80 69.92 18.40 -17.05
CA THR A 80 68.77 17.52 -17.31
C THR A 80 68.94 16.11 -16.67
N ALA A 81 70.15 15.74 -16.16
CA ALA A 81 70.44 14.46 -15.56
C ALA A 81 70.06 14.42 -14.06
N MET A 82 69.57 13.28 -13.59
CA MET A 82 69.34 13.07 -12.13
C MET A 82 70.62 12.91 -11.33
N PRO A 83 70.64 13.31 -10.04
CA PRO A 83 71.72 12.96 -9.11
C PRO A 83 71.88 11.43 -9.11
N ARG A 84 73.09 10.93 -9.39
CA ARG A 84 73.52 9.53 -9.55
C ARG A 84 73.34 8.94 -10.95
N GLY A 85 73.27 9.76 -12.00
CA GLY A 85 73.37 9.27 -13.41
C GLY A 85 72.15 8.50 -13.93
N ARG A 86 71.01 8.56 -13.25
CA ARG A 86 69.76 8.03 -13.79
C ARG A 86 69.04 9.11 -14.59
N PRO A 87 68.66 8.85 -15.83
CA PRO A 87 67.79 9.78 -16.55
C PRO A 87 66.47 9.91 -15.84
N TRP A 88 65.81 11.04 -15.94
CA TRP A 88 64.44 11.18 -15.49
C TRP A 88 63.60 10.17 -16.26
N PRO A 89 62.55 9.60 -15.65
CA PRO A 89 61.60 8.72 -16.38
C PRO A 89 61.04 9.37 -17.63
N ASP A 90 61.14 10.71 -17.73
CA ASP A 90 60.65 11.55 -18.82
C ASP A 90 61.72 12.50 -19.37
N ALA A 91 63.03 12.12 -19.31
CA ALA A 91 64.16 12.95 -19.76
C ALA A 91 64.08 13.36 -21.24
N GLU A 92 63.29 12.66 -22.05
CA GLU A 92 63.02 12.98 -23.45
C GLU A 92 62.13 14.22 -23.61
N TYR A 93 61.50 14.69 -22.51
CA TYR A 93 60.40 15.70 -22.58
C TYR A 93 60.73 16.97 -21.77
N VAL A 94 61.82 17.00 -21.02
CA VAL A 94 62.21 18.17 -20.26
C VAL A 94 63.60 18.62 -20.72
N ARG A 95 63.66 19.75 -21.37
CA ARG A 95 64.90 20.36 -21.87
C ARG A 95 65.23 21.61 -21.04
N LEU A 96 66.49 21.77 -20.68
CA LEU A 96 67.01 23.04 -20.20
C LEU A 96 67.56 23.82 -21.39
N VAL A 97 67.08 25.01 -21.54
CA VAL A 97 67.49 25.94 -22.61
C VAL A 97 68.17 27.15 -21.96
N LEU A 98 69.33 27.48 -22.37
CA LEU A 98 70.04 28.68 -21.97
C LEU A 98 69.86 29.77 -23.03
N ALA A 99 69.38 30.94 -22.61
CA ALA A 99 69.27 32.11 -23.46
C ALA A 99 70.14 33.25 -22.94
N ASP A 100 70.58 34.14 -23.82
CA ASP A 100 71.29 35.35 -23.47
C ASP A 100 70.34 36.43 -22.88
N GLU A 101 70.93 37.62 -22.59
CA GLU A 101 70.19 38.76 -22.04
C GLU A 101 69.05 39.27 -22.97
N SER A 102 69.18 39.01 -24.30
CA SER A 102 68.17 39.37 -25.30
C SER A 102 67.07 38.31 -25.45
N GLY A 103 67.22 37.15 -24.79
CA GLY A 103 66.32 36.01 -24.94
C GLY A 103 66.65 35.10 -26.13
N GLN A 104 67.79 35.29 -26.78
CA GLN A 104 68.25 34.44 -27.88
C GLN A 104 68.84 33.14 -27.27
N VAL A 105 68.41 32.00 -27.79
CA VAL A 105 68.88 30.70 -27.33
C VAL A 105 70.32 30.45 -27.74
N VAL A 106 71.18 30.10 -26.73
CA VAL A 106 72.61 29.89 -26.91
C VAL A 106 73.04 28.44 -26.72
N ALA A 107 72.31 27.69 -25.94
CA ALA A 107 72.55 26.25 -25.73
C ALA A 107 71.29 25.53 -25.25
N GLY A 108 71.26 24.20 -25.38
CA GLY A 108 70.19 23.34 -24.92
C GLY A 108 69.05 23.08 -25.94
N ASP A 109 69.17 23.61 -27.16
CA ASP A 109 68.27 23.30 -28.27
C ASP A 109 69.01 22.72 -29.48
N PRO A 110 69.39 21.43 -29.40
CA PRO A 110 70.16 20.78 -30.45
C PRO A 110 69.40 20.68 -31.79
N GLU A 111 68.09 20.86 -31.78
CA GLU A 111 67.26 20.79 -32.98
C GLU A 111 66.97 22.19 -33.63
N GLY A 112 67.43 23.26 -32.96
CA GLY A 112 67.30 24.63 -33.42
C GLY A 112 65.84 25.09 -33.61
N ARG A 113 64.93 24.53 -32.85
CA ARG A 113 63.50 24.80 -32.93
C ARG A 113 63.10 26.16 -32.36
N VAL A 114 63.85 26.66 -31.37
CA VAL A 114 63.54 27.93 -30.71
C VAL A 114 64.73 28.84 -30.85
N ARG A 115 64.58 29.93 -31.62
CA ARG A 115 65.67 30.91 -31.76
C ARG A 115 65.59 32.03 -30.75
N VAL A 116 64.41 32.44 -30.34
CA VAL A 116 64.16 33.51 -29.38
C VAL A 116 63.04 33.13 -28.44
N LEU A 117 63.26 33.29 -27.15
CA LEU A 117 62.24 33.00 -26.14
C LEU A 117 61.23 34.13 -26.02
N SER A 118 59.96 33.80 -25.90
CA SER A 118 58.90 34.81 -25.73
C SER A 118 58.97 35.47 -24.35
N ALA A 119 58.46 36.69 -24.20
CA ALA A 119 58.42 37.42 -22.95
C ALA A 119 57.70 36.67 -21.83
N SER A 120 56.69 35.85 -22.15
CA SER A 120 55.97 35.01 -21.16
C SER A 120 56.80 33.84 -20.65
N VAL A 121 57.69 33.31 -21.46
CA VAL A 121 58.63 32.25 -21.07
C VAL A 121 59.77 32.84 -20.25
N LEU A 122 60.29 34.02 -20.63
CA LEU A 122 61.29 34.73 -19.85
C LEU A 122 60.79 35.13 -18.45
N GLY A 123 59.54 35.47 -18.27
CA GLY A 123 58.91 35.76 -16.97
C GLY A 123 58.86 34.57 -16.00
N ARG A 124 59.03 33.35 -16.53
CA ARG A 124 59.09 32.09 -15.73
C ARG A 124 60.46 31.47 -15.70
N SER A 125 61.49 32.15 -16.22
CA SER A 125 62.89 31.67 -16.25
C SER A 125 63.68 32.02 -15.03
N THR A 126 64.78 31.30 -14.79
CA THR A 126 65.76 31.66 -13.76
C THR A 126 66.79 32.61 -14.37
N SER A 127 66.84 33.84 -13.88
CA SER A 127 67.77 34.86 -14.37
C SER A 127 69.16 34.59 -13.84
N LEU A 128 70.18 34.63 -14.69
CA LEU A 128 71.61 34.48 -14.36
C LEU A 128 72.24 35.84 -14.29
N TYR A 129 73.01 36.12 -13.19
CA TYR A 129 73.66 37.37 -12.92
C TYR A 129 75.15 37.19 -12.70
N TRP A 130 75.95 38.11 -13.28
CA TRP A 130 77.35 38.25 -12.96
C TRP A 130 77.70 39.76 -12.69
N ASN A 131 78.34 40.04 -11.64
CA ASN A 131 78.58 41.39 -11.19
C ASN A 131 77.35 42.33 -11.15
N ARG A 132 76.20 41.81 -10.75
CA ARG A 132 74.91 42.48 -10.70
C ARG A 132 74.35 42.82 -12.10
N GLN A 133 74.94 42.34 -13.17
CA GLN A 133 74.49 42.51 -14.52
C GLN A 133 73.78 41.20 -14.93
N LEU A 134 72.59 41.29 -15.58
CA LEU A 134 71.90 40.14 -16.17
C LEU A 134 72.71 39.63 -17.35
N ILE A 135 73.09 38.36 -17.34
CA ILE A 135 73.88 37.73 -18.40
C ILE A 135 73.10 36.72 -19.20
N GLY A 136 71.95 36.29 -18.72
CA GLY A 136 71.09 35.37 -19.45
C GLY A 136 70.00 34.75 -18.63
N TYR A 137 69.24 33.83 -19.26
CA TYR A 137 68.11 33.16 -18.69
C TYR A 137 68.27 31.64 -18.87
N LEU A 138 67.94 30.91 -17.81
CA LEU A 138 67.80 29.44 -17.86
C LEU A 138 66.34 29.06 -17.84
N VAL A 139 65.90 28.40 -18.87
CA VAL A 139 64.47 28.01 -19.08
C VAL A 139 64.37 26.50 -19.16
N MET A 140 63.35 25.95 -18.57
CA MET A 140 62.97 24.55 -18.77
C MET A 140 61.80 24.50 -19.73
N GLU A 141 61.97 23.84 -20.84
CA GLU A 141 60.92 23.59 -21.80
C GLU A 141 60.37 22.18 -21.61
N SER A 142 59.08 22.06 -21.35
CA SER A 142 58.41 20.75 -21.29
C SER A 142 57.91 20.41 -22.68
N GLY A 143 58.34 19.29 -23.22
CA GLY A 143 57.85 18.80 -24.51
C GLY A 143 56.42 18.21 -24.41
N THR A 144 55.85 17.91 -25.54
CA THR A 144 54.47 17.61 -25.90
C THR A 144 53.71 16.52 -25.14
N ARG A 145 54.14 16.06 -23.96
CA ARG A 145 53.47 15.02 -23.19
C ARG A 145 52.31 15.52 -22.33
N GLU A 146 52.16 16.82 -22.15
CA GLU A 146 50.96 17.41 -21.51
C GLU A 146 49.65 16.98 -22.19
N THR A 147 49.72 16.80 -23.53
CA THR A 147 48.56 16.38 -24.31
C THR A 147 48.16 14.91 -24.08
N ALA A 148 49.13 14.00 -23.90
CA ALA A 148 48.85 12.58 -23.75
C ALA A 148 48.22 12.25 -22.36
N LEU A 149 48.68 12.92 -21.29
CA LEU A 149 48.13 12.76 -19.98
C LEU A 149 46.72 13.36 -19.89
N THR A 150 46.52 14.54 -20.47
CA THR A 150 45.20 15.19 -20.55
C THR A 150 44.21 14.40 -21.41
N GLU A 151 44.64 13.81 -22.51
CA GLU A 151 43.82 12.91 -23.30
C GLU A 151 43.42 11.62 -22.54
N ALA A 152 44.37 11.02 -21.82
CA ALA A 152 44.08 9.82 -21.02
C ALA A 152 43.08 10.13 -19.89
N LEU A 153 43.22 11.25 -19.22
CA LEU A 153 42.30 11.73 -18.19
C LEU A 153 40.92 12.07 -18.79
N GLN A 154 40.86 12.76 -19.91
CA GLN A 154 39.61 13.06 -20.61
C GLN A 154 38.86 11.77 -21.02
N ARG A 155 39.56 10.79 -21.58
CA ARG A 155 38.95 9.50 -21.91
C ARG A 155 38.41 8.78 -20.68
N SER A 156 39.16 8.75 -19.57
CA SER A 156 38.71 8.09 -18.33
C SER A 156 37.48 8.79 -17.74
N LEU A 157 37.39 10.12 -17.80
CA LEU A 157 36.24 10.89 -17.37
C LEU A 157 35.00 10.65 -18.25
N LEU A 158 35.19 10.58 -19.57
CA LEU A 158 34.11 10.28 -20.50
C LEU A 158 33.55 8.87 -20.27
N TRP A 159 34.40 7.86 -20.12
CA TRP A 159 33.97 6.51 -19.83
C TRP A 159 33.33 6.36 -18.45
N GLY A 160 33.89 7.01 -17.43
CA GLY A 160 33.33 7.07 -16.08
C GLY A 160 31.95 7.73 -16.04
N GLY A 161 31.78 8.85 -16.77
CA GLY A 161 30.51 9.53 -16.92
C GLY A 161 29.46 8.70 -17.68
N ALA A 162 29.86 8.03 -18.76
CA ALA A 162 28.97 7.15 -19.52
C ALA A 162 28.50 5.96 -18.68
N LEU A 163 29.41 5.35 -17.90
CA LEU A 163 29.06 4.23 -17.01
C LEU A 163 28.08 4.68 -15.91
N ALA A 164 28.35 5.84 -15.27
CA ALA A 164 27.47 6.38 -14.25
C ALA A 164 26.08 6.75 -14.77
N ALA A 165 26.01 7.33 -15.98
CA ALA A 165 24.74 7.61 -16.64
C ALA A 165 23.97 6.33 -16.98
N GLY A 166 24.65 5.31 -17.49
CA GLY A 166 24.05 3.98 -17.75
C GLY A 166 23.49 3.34 -16.49
N LEU A 167 24.25 3.38 -15.40
CA LEU A 167 23.79 2.84 -14.10
C LEU A 167 22.58 3.61 -13.57
N ALA A 168 22.55 4.93 -13.69
CA ALA A 168 21.42 5.76 -13.27
C ALA A 168 20.15 5.45 -14.08
N ILE A 169 20.28 5.21 -15.40
CA ILE A 169 19.14 4.80 -16.24
C ILE A 169 18.61 3.43 -15.83
N ILE A 170 19.50 2.46 -15.55
CA ILE A 170 19.11 1.13 -15.11
C ILE A 170 18.38 1.21 -13.76
N LEU A 171 18.93 1.91 -12.78
CA LEU A 171 18.32 2.10 -11.46
C LEU A 171 16.97 2.83 -11.56
N GLY A 172 16.90 3.90 -12.34
CA GLY A 172 15.65 4.62 -12.58
C GLY A 172 14.57 3.76 -13.25
N SER A 173 14.97 2.91 -14.20
CA SER A 173 14.07 1.93 -14.82
C SER A 173 13.58 0.90 -13.82
N LEU A 174 14.47 0.39 -12.96
CA LEU A 174 14.13 -0.59 -11.93
C LEU A 174 13.11 -0.01 -10.94
N VAL A 175 13.35 1.18 -10.41
CA VAL A 175 12.40 1.90 -9.53
C VAL A 175 11.05 2.13 -10.21
N THR A 176 11.06 2.51 -11.48
CA THR A 176 9.83 2.72 -12.25
C THR A 176 9.03 1.43 -12.37
N HIS A 177 9.67 0.32 -12.66
CA HIS A 177 9.00 -0.97 -12.80
C HIS A 177 8.53 -1.56 -11.48
N GLN A 178 9.33 -1.47 -10.43
CA GLN A 178 9.01 -2.10 -9.14
C GLN A 178 8.07 -1.27 -8.26
N MET A 179 8.14 0.06 -8.32
CA MET A 179 7.35 0.91 -7.42
C MET A 179 6.26 1.72 -8.13
N LEU A 180 6.57 2.37 -9.25
CA LEU A 180 5.63 3.31 -9.86
C LEU A 180 4.52 2.64 -10.68
N ARG A 181 4.81 1.53 -11.36
CA ARG A 181 3.79 0.80 -12.12
C ARG A 181 2.71 0.18 -11.24
N PRO A 182 3.03 -0.55 -10.15
CA PRO A 182 2.01 -1.08 -9.26
C PRO A 182 1.16 0.00 -8.61
N LEU A 183 1.76 1.14 -8.20
CA LEU A 183 1.02 2.27 -7.65
C LEU A 183 0.06 2.91 -8.68
N ALA A 184 0.48 3.01 -9.93
CA ALA A 184 -0.40 3.49 -11.01
C ALA A 184 -1.55 2.50 -11.28
N ALA A 185 -1.29 1.18 -11.21
CA ALA A 185 -2.32 0.16 -11.33
C ALA A 185 -3.33 0.21 -10.17
N LEU A 186 -2.85 0.45 -8.93
CA LEU A 186 -3.71 0.66 -7.77
C LEU A 186 -4.61 1.90 -7.93
N ALA A 187 -4.06 3.02 -8.42
CA ALA A 187 -4.83 4.23 -8.67
C ALA A 187 -5.91 4.00 -9.76
N GLU A 188 -5.57 3.34 -10.87
CA GLU A 188 -6.51 2.99 -11.93
C GLU A 188 -7.60 2.02 -11.42
N ALA A 189 -7.21 1.03 -10.60
CA ALA A 189 -8.16 0.09 -10.00
C ALA A 189 -9.11 0.81 -9.01
N ALA A 190 -8.62 1.79 -8.24
CA ALA A 190 -9.46 2.60 -7.37
C ALA A 190 -10.49 3.43 -8.15
N ASP A 191 -10.10 4.02 -9.28
CA ASP A 191 -11.02 4.74 -10.17
C ASP A 191 -12.10 3.81 -10.73
N LYS A 192 -11.75 2.58 -11.12
CA LYS A 192 -12.71 1.56 -11.58
C LYS A 192 -13.68 1.15 -10.48
N ILE A 193 -13.18 0.94 -9.25
CA ILE A 193 -14.06 0.66 -8.09
C ILE A 193 -15.01 1.82 -7.83
N ALA A 194 -14.53 3.06 -7.87
CA ALA A 194 -15.37 4.26 -7.72
C ALA A 194 -16.44 4.36 -8.83
N ALA A 195 -16.13 3.90 -10.04
CA ALA A 195 -17.10 3.79 -11.14
C ALA A 195 -18.07 2.60 -11.00
N GLY A 196 -17.90 1.75 -9.97
CA GLY A 196 -18.80 0.64 -9.65
C GLY A 196 -18.37 -0.72 -10.17
N ASP A 197 -17.22 -0.83 -10.82
CA ASP A 197 -16.59 -2.11 -11.21
C ASP A 197 -15.81 -2.68 -10.03
N LEU A 198 -16.41 -3.59 -9.29
CA LEU A 198 -15.84 -4.21 -8.08
C LEU A 198 -15.10 -5.54 -8.36
N ASP A 199 -15.08 -5.98 -9.64
CA ASP A 199 -14.38 -7.21 -10.03
C ASP A 199 -12.90 -6.99 -10.33
N VAL A 200 -12.47 -5.74 -10.34
CA VAL A 200 -11.08 -5.35 -10.57
C VAL A 200 -10.18 -5.92 -9.48
N ARG A 201 -9.07 -6.52 -9.90
CA ARG A 201 -8.01 -7.00 -9.00
C ARG A 201 -6.67 -6.47 -9.47
N VAL A 202 -5.82 -6.15 -8.50
CA VAL A 202 -4.45 -5.70 -8.74
C VAL A 202 -3.51 -6.86 -8.47
N PRO A 203 -2.54 -7.15 -9.37
CA PRO A 203 -1.53 -8.18 -9.11
C PRO A 203 -0.75 -7.87 -7.82
N ALA A 204 -0.70 -8.83 -6.89
CA ALA A 204 0.05 -8.74 -5.62
C ALA A 204 1.29 -9.66 -5.68
N GLU A 205 2.08 -9.51 -6.74
CA GLU A 205 3.24 -10.39 -7.00
C GLU A 205 4.51 -9.94 -6.26
N SER A 206 4.53 -8.69 -5.76
CA SER A 206 5.68 -8.16 -5.02
C SER A 206 5.64 -8.63 -3.57
N GLY A 207 6.80 -9.07 -3.04
CA GLY A 207 6.96 -9.45 -1.63
C GLY A 207 7.31 -8.28 -0.71
N ASP A 208 7.08 -7.04 -1.13
CA ASP A 208 7.35 -5.81 -0.41
C ASP A 208 6.05 -5.11 0.07
N GLU A 209 6.18 -3.91 0.63
CA GLU A 209 5.06 -3.11 1.14
C GLU A 209 4.03 -2.78 0.05
N VAL A 210 4.46 -2.73 -1.21
CA VAL A 210 3.55 -2.46 -2.34
C VAL A 210 2.69 -3.68 -2.64
N GLY A 211 3.26 -4.89 -2.54
CA GLY A 211 2.52 -6.15 -2.65
C GLY A 211 1.52 -6.32 -1.51
N GLU A 212 1.90 -6.00 -0.26
CA GLU A 212 0.97 -6.00 0.87
C GLU A 212 -0.18 -5.02 0.67
N LEU A 213 0.12 -3.80 0.18
CA LEU A 213 -0.92 -2.81 -0.15
C LEU A 213 -1.88 -3.31 -1.23
N ALA A 214 -1.37 -3.97 -2.27
CA ALA A 214 -2.19 -4.56 -3.33
C ALA A 214 -3.11 -5.67 -2.79
N GLN A 215 -2.61 -6.50 -1.87
CA GLN A 215 -3.41 -7.53 -1.22
C GLN A 215 -4.54 -6.92 -0.37
N ARG A 216 -4.23 -5.95 0.49
CA ARG A 216 -5.26 -5.24 1.30
C ARG A 216 -6.29 -4.54 0.43
N PHE A 217 -5.86 -3.95 -0.68
CA PHE A 217 -6.76 -3.37 -1.67
C PHE A 217 -7.72 -4.41 -2.27
N ASN A 218 -7.21 -5.58 -2.64
CA ASN A 218 -8.04 -6.67 -3.17
C ASN A 218 -9.03 -7.21 -2.13
N GLU A 219 -8.62 -7.30 -0.87
CA GLU A 219 -9.49 -7.68 0.26
C GLU A 219 -10.64 -6.68 0.43
N MET A 220 -10.32 -5.39 0.40
CA MET A 220 -11.32 -4.31 0.44
C MET A 220 -12.29 -4.38 -0.75
N ALA A 221 -11.77 -4.55 -1.97
CA ALA A 221 -12.59 -4.69 -3.17
C ALA A 221 -13.52 -5.90 -3.09
N ALA A 222 -13.03 -7.03 -2.56
CA ALA A 222 -13.83 -8.23 -2.34
C ALA A 222 -14.92 -8.02 -1.28
N ALA A 223 -14.63 -7.27 -0.20
CA ALA A 223 -15.62 -6.92 0.82
C ALA A 223 -16.73 -6.04 0.24
N LEU A 224 -16.37 -5.00 -0.52
CA LEU A 224 -17.33 -4.12 -1.21
C LEU A 224 -18.18 -4.89 -2.23
N HIS A 225 -17.59 -5.82 -2.95
CA HIS A 225 -18.32 -6.65 -3.91
C HIS A 225 -19.35 -7.54 -3.19
N ARG A 226 -18.96 -8.20 -2.07
CA ARG A 226 -19.87 -9.01 -1.25
C ARG A 226 -21.02 -8.16 -0.70
N ASP A 227 -20.73 -7.00 -0.13
CA ASP A 227 -21.73 -6.08 0.41
C ASP A 227 -22.75 -5.65 -0.66
N LYS A 228 -22.26 -5.21 -1.82
CA LYS A 228 -23.12 -4.82 -2.95
C LYS A 228 -23.99 -5.99 -3.44
N THR A 229 -23.45 -7.19 -3.48
CA THR A 229 -24.19 -8.39 -3.91
C THR A 229 -25.27 -8.74 -2.90
N LEU A 230 -24.93 -8.79 -1.60
CA LEU A 230 -25.87 -9.02 -0.52
C LEU A 230 -27.03 -8.01 -0.57
N ARG A 231 -26.69 -6.73 -0.72
CA ARG A 231 -27.71 -5.67 -0.82
C ARG A 231 -28.62 -5.82 -2.04
N ARG A 232 -28.08 -6.23 -3.19
CA ARG A 232 -28.90 -6.49 -4.40
C ARG A 232 -29.82 -7.67 -4.22
N THR A 233 -29.32 -8.78 -3.65
CA THR A 233 -30.12 -9.97 -3.35
C THR A 233 -31.23 -9.59 -2.38
N MET A 234 -30.90 -8.89 -1.30
CA MET A 234 -31.89 -8.42 -0.32
C MET A 234 -33.02 -7.60 -0.96
N ILE A 235 -32.71 -6.65 -1.85
CA ILE A 235 -33.73 -5.84 -2.54
C ILE A 235 -34.61 -6.73 -3.44
N ALA A 236 -34.04 -7.72 -4.11
CA ALA A 236 -34.77 -8.64 -4.94
C ALA A 236 -35.73 -9.52 -4.12
N ASP A 237 -35.27 -10.04 -2.98
CA ASP A 237 -36.02 -10.85 -2.05
C ASP A 237 -37.17 -10.06 -1.42
N ILE A 238 -36.90 -8.82 -0.95
CA ILE A 238 -37.96 -7.90 -0.48
C ILE A 238 -39.06 -7.70 -1.55
N ALA A 239 -38.63 -7.41 -2.77
CA ALA A 239 -39.59 -7.19 -3.86
C ALA A 239 -40.43 -8.43 -4.14
N HIS A 240 -39.84 -9.63 -3.99
CA HIS A 240 -40.56 -10.89 -4.17
C HIS A 240 -41.58 -11.12 -3.05
N GLU A 241 -41.16 -10.98 -1.79
CA GLU A 241 -41.97 -11.18 -0.59
C GLU A 241 -43.11 -10.17 -0.46
N LEU A 242 -42.94 -8.94 -0.95
CA LEU A 242 -44.03 -7.95 -1.02
C LEU A 242 -44.99 -8.22 -2.17
N ARG A 243 -44.53 -8.75 -3.31
CA ARG A 243 -45.38 -8.99 -4.51
C ARG A 243 -46.40 -10.08 -4.28
N THR A 244 -46.03 -11.13 -3.55
CA THR A 244 -46.88 -12.30 -3.30
C THR A 244 -48.18 -11.93 -2.57
N PRO A 245 -48.16 -11.33 -1.36
CA PRO A 245 -49.35 -10.93 -0.63
C PRO A 245 -50.17 -9.88 -1.42
N LEU A 246 -49.49 -8.95 -2.08
CA LEU A 246 -50.16 -7.93 -2.91
C LEU A 246 -50.92 -8.54 -4.08
N SER A 247 -50.36 -9.58 -4.72
CA SER A 247 -51.04 -10.28 -5.82
C SER A 247 -52.25 -11.07 -5.34
N VAL A 248 -52.17 -11.70 -4.16
CA VAL A 248 -53.28 -12.41 -3.52
C VAL A 248 -54.38 -11.41 -3.18
N MET A 249 -54.08 -10.31 -2.51
CA MET A 249 -55.05 -9.27 -2.16
C MET A 249 -55.75 -8.73 -3.43
N ARG A 250 -54.95 -8.43 -4.47
CA ARG A 250 -55.50 -7.91 -5.74
C ARG A 250 -56.43 -8.90 -6.38
N GLY A 251 -56.06 -10.20 -6.48
CA GLY A 251 -56.94 -11.23 -7.07
C GLY A 251 -58.24 -11.42 -6.29
N GLN A 252 -58.19 -11.36 -4.95
CA GLN A 252 -59.39 -11.43 -4.11
C GLN A 252 -60.31 -10.20 -4.33
N LEU A 253 -59.71 -8.99 -4.36
CA LEU A 253 -60.49 -7.76 -4.60
C LEU A 253 -61.08 -7.71 -6.02
N GLU A 254 -60.35 -8.14 -7.05
CA GLU A 254 -60.86 -8.27 -8.44
C GLU A 254 -62.00 -9.24 -8.48
N GLY A 255 -61.91 -10.44 -7.81
CA GLY A 255 -62.98 -11.40 -7.73
C GLY A 255 -64.23 -10.90 -7.00
N LEU A 256 -64.09 -10.10 -5.97
CA LEU A 256 -65.19 -9.40 -5.28
C LEU A 256 -65.85 -8.35 -6.20
N GLN A 257 -65.01 -7.56 -6.91
CA GLN A 257 -65.45 -6.50 -7.81
C GLN A 257 -66.21 -7.06 -9.03
N ASP A 258 -65.73 -8.18 -9.57
CA ASP A 258 -66.33 -8.84 -10.72
C ASP A 258 -67.58 -9.70 -10.34
N GLY A 259 -67.90 -9.76 -9.05
CA GLY A 259 -69.04 -10.54 -8.55
C GLY A 259 -68.79 -12.05 -8.53
N VAL A 260 -67.60 -12.52 -8.70
CA VAL A 260 -67.16 -13.92 -8.55
C VAL A 260 -67.29 -14.39 -7.11
N PHE A 261 -66.93 -13.48 -6.17
CA PHE A 261 -67.11 -13.70 -4.72
C PHE A 261 -68.15 -12.73 -4.19
N GLU A 262 -69.02 -13.21 -3.26
CA GLU A 262 -69.93 -12.32 -2.53
C GLU A 262 -69.16 -11.44 -1.53
N THR A 263 -69.60 -10.19 -1.31
CA THR A 263 -68.99 -9.27 -0.36
C THR A 263 -69.40 -9.65 1.07
N THR A 264 -68.85 -10.72 1.57
CA THR A 264 -69.05 -11.21 2.95
C THR A 264 -67.82 -10.99 3.81
N ALA A 265 -67.98 -11.03 5.13
CA ALA A 265 -66.85 -10.95 6.06
C ALA A 265 -65.85 -12.08 5.81
N GLU A 266 -66.31 -13.28 5.47
CA GLU A 266 -65.52 -14.47 5.17
C GLU A 266 -64.60 -14.26 3.94
N ASN A 267 -65.14 -13.64 2.88
CA ASN A 267 -64.35 -13.35 1.68
C ASN A 267 -63.44 -12.13 1.78
N LEU A 268 -63.68 -11.26 2.79
CA LEU A 268 -62.79 -10.13 3.11
C LEU A 268 -61.67 -10.51 4.06
N GLU A 269 -61.85 -11.54 4.89
CA GLU A 269 -60.86 -11.98 5.89
C GLU A 269 -59.45 -12.27 5.28
N PRO A 270 -59.35 -12.99 4.12
CA PRO A 270 -58.05 -13.20 3.49
C PRO A 270 -57.34 -11.90 3.08
N VAL A 271 -58.09 -10.88 2.64
CA VAL A 271 -57.53 -9.57 2.28
C VAL A 271 -56.99 -8.87 3.54
N TYR A 272 -57.76 -8.93 4.63
CA TYR A 272 -57.36 -8.34 5.91
C TYR A 272 -56.14 -9.04 6.47
N GLU A 273 -56.05 -10.38 6.47
CA GLU A 273 -54.90 -11.17 6.88
C GLU A 273 -53.65 -10.82 6.09
N GLN A 274 -53.77 -10.67 4.73
CA GLN A 274 -52.62 -10.26 3.90
C GLN A 274 -52.17 -8.83 4.20
N THR A 275 -53.09 -7.94 4.57
CA THR A 275 -52.73 -6.57 4.99
C THR A 275 -51.96 -6.56 6.29
N LEU A 276 -52.36 -7.40 7.27
CA LEU A 276 -51.62 -7.55 8.54
C LEU A 276 -50.24 -8.19 8.32
N LEU A 277 -50.12 -9.16 7.42
CA LEU A 277 -48.86 -9.75 7.03
C LEU A 277 -47.93 -8.71 6.40
N LEU A 278 -48.42 -7.89 5.50
CA LEU A 278 -47.67 -6.84 4.83
C LEU A 278 -47.18 -5.80 5.85
N GLY A 279 -48.02 -5.40 6.82
CA GLY A 279 -47.64 -4.53 7.90
C GLY A 279 -46.46 -5.10 8.71
N ARG A 280 -46.51 -6.37 9.12
CA ARG A 280 -45.44 -7.05 9.83
C ARG A 280 -44.17 -7.12 9.02
N LEU A 281 -44.25 -7.43 7.71
CA LEU A 281 -43.11 -7.43 6.80
C LEU A 281 -42.38 -6.08 6.76
N VAL A 282 -43.15 -4.98 6.68
CA VAL A 282 -42.58 -3.62 6.67
C VAL A 282 -41.90 -3.30 8.00
N ASP A 283 -42.52 -3.64 9.14
CA ASP A 283 -41.91 -3.42 10.48
C ASP A 283 -40.65 -4.28 10.68
N ASP A 284 -40.65 -5.52 10.19
CA ASP A 284 -39.52 -6.42 10.19
C ASP A 284 -38.34 -5.88 9.38
N LEU A 285 -38.61 -5.39 8.16
CA LEU A 285 -37.62 -4.77 7.29
C LEU A 285 -37.05 -3.49 7.89
N HIS A 286 -37.91 -2.67 8.51
CA HIS A 286 -37.47 -1.45 9.18
C HIS A 286 -36.54 -1.78 10.36
N THR A 287 -36.90 -2.76 11.19
CA THR A 287 -36.08 -3.22 12.32
C THR A 287 -34.72 -3.72 11.84
N LEU A 288 -34.71 -4.56 10.80
CA LEU A 288 -33.50 -5.11 10.21
C LEU A 288 -32.58 -3.99 9.64
N SER A 289 -33.17 -3.02 8.93
CA SER A 289 -32.44 -1.89 8.37
C SER A 289 -31.77 -1.02 9.45
N LEU A 290 -32.46 -0.81 10.60
CA LEU A 290 -31.91 -0.08 11.73
C LEU A 290 -30.77 -0.86 12.40
N ALA A 291 -30.93 -2.18 12.55
CA ALA A 291 -29.92 -3.06 13.14
C ALA A 291 -28.62 -3.06 12.29
N GLU A 292 -28.73 -3.23 10.97
CA GLU A 292 -27.59 -3.17 10.05
C GLU A 292 -26.86 -1.83 10.05
N ALA A 293 -27.62 -0.74 10.16
CA ALA A 293 -27.03 0.59 10.25
C ALA A 293 -26.35 0.87 11.61
N GLY A 294 -26.46 -0.05 12.57
CA GLY A 294 -26.00 0.18 13.95
C GLY A 294 -26.82 1.25 14.67
N HIS A 295 -28.02 1.55 14.18
CA HIS A 295 -28.93 2.58 14.68
C HIS A 295 -30.16 2.00 15.40
N LEU A 296 -30.12 0.71 15.75
CA LEU A 296 -31.16 0.10 16.54
C LEU A 296 -31.15 0.70 17.96
N TYR A 297 -32.12 1.51 18.25
CA TYR A 297 -32.28 2.06 19.60
C TYR A 297 -33.01 1.04 20.47
N LEU A 298 -32.39 0.66 21.59
CA LEU A 298 -32.96 -0.23 22.59
C LEU A 298 -33.36 0.56 23.84
N GLU A 299 -34.55 0.37 24.31
CA GLU A 299 -35.00 0.89 25.62
C GLU A 299 -34.51 -0.03 26.74
N VAL A 300 -33.21 0.06 27.04
CA VAL A 300 -32.55 -0.85 27.96
C VAL A 300 -32.94 -0.59 29.42
N GLY A 301 -33.50 -1.61 30.04
CA GLY A 301 -33.87 -1.63 31.44
C GLY A 301 -33.68 -3.02 32.10
N PRO A 302 -34.01 -3.16 33.38
CA PRO A 302 -34.04 -4.49 34.03
C PRO A 302 -35.21 -5.31 33.48
N VAL A 303 -34.92 -6.50 33.00
CA VAL A 303 -35.92 -7.46 32.49
C VAL A 303 -35.78 -8.78 33.25
N ASP A 304 -36.84 -9.24 33.88
CA ASP A 304 -36.93 -10.59 34.43
C ASP A 304 -37.23 -11.59 33.30
N ALA A 305 -36.26 -12.42 32.96
CA ALA A 305 -36.37 -13.39 31.87
C ALA A 305 -37.32 -14.54 32.18
N GLY A 306 -37.49 -14.89 33.47
CA GLY A 306 -38.46 -15.87 33.89
C GLY A 306 -39.90 -15.37 33.70
N ASP A 307 -40.16 -14.11 34.08
CA ASP A 307 -41.45 -13.49 33.80
C ASP A 307 -41.71 -13.32 32.31
N LEU A 308 -40.68 -13.00 31.54
CA LEU A 308 -40.75 -12.91 30.09
C LEU A 308 -41.18 -14.27 29.50
N ALA A 309 -40.55 -15.36 29.89
CA ALA A 309 -40.89 -16.70 29.41
C ALA A 309 -42.35 -17.06 29.77
N ARG A 310 -42.81 -16.80 30.99
CA ARG A 310 -44.19 -17.03 31.43
C ARG A 310 -45.21 -16.19 30.63
N ARG A 311 -44.94 -14.91 30.36
CA ARG A 311 -45.81 -14.06 29.54
C ARG A 311 -45.94 -14.58 28.13
N VAL A 312 -44.84 -14.98 27.48
CA VAL A 312 -44.84 -15.49 26.10
C VAL A 312 -45.62 -16.81 26.02
N VAL A 313 -45.41 -17.77 26.97
CA VAL A 313 -46.15 -19.01 27.04
C VAL A 313 -47.67 -18.76 27.22
N THR A 314 -48.05 -17.81 28.08
CA THR A 314 -49.45 -17.42 28.29
C THR A 314 -50.04 -16.84 27.01
N ARG A 315 -49.33 -15.96 26.31
CA ARG A 315 -49.76 -15.32 25.03
C ARG A 315 -50.00 -16.33 23.92
N PHE A 316 -49.12 -17.32 23.79
CA PHE A 316 -49.24 -18.34 22.74
C PHE A 316 -50.07 -19.55 23.13
N GLY A 317 -50.53 -19.64 24.39
CA GLY A 317 -51.31 -20.78 24.91
C GLY A 317 -52.64 -21.01 24.20
N GLY A 318 -53.29 -19.99 23.63
CA GLY A 318 -54.47 -20.12 22.76
C GLY A 318 -54.12 -20.85 21.46
N GLN A 319 -53.12 -20.37 20.74
CA GLN A 319 -52.63 -20.93 19.49
C GLN A 319 -52.11 -22.36 19.64
N ALA A 320 -51.42 -22.66 20.73
CA ALA A 320 -50.94 -24.01 21.06
C ALA A 320 -52.11 -24.98 21.22
N ARG A 321 -53.18 -24.59 21.98
CA ARG A 321 -54.41 -25.40 22.13
C ARG A 321 -55.14 -25.67 20.86
N GLU A 322 -55.28 -24.65 19.99
CA GLU A 322 -55.92 -24.81 18.66
C GLU A 322 -55.16 -25.81 17.80
N ARG A 323 -53.82 -25.88 17.95
CA ARG A 323 -52.96 -26.82 17.22
C ARG A 323 -52.86 -28.19 17.90
N GLY A 324 -53.37 -28.33 19.12
CA GLY A 324 -53.25 -29.55 19.92
C GLY A 324 -51.81 -29.84 20.39
N VAL A 325 -51.04 -28.77 20.63
CA VAL A 325 -49.63 -28.84 21.10
C VAL A 325 -49.59 -28.43 22.57
N ALA A 326 -48.86 -29.20 23.41
CA ALA A 326 -48.59 -28.82 24.79
C ALA A 326 -47.52 -27.72 24.81
N LEU A 327 -47.80 -26.57 25.47
CA LEU A 327 -46.85 -25.46 25.61
C LEU A 327 -46.63 -25.19 27.10
N THR A 328 -45.36 -25.35 27.56
CA THR A 328 -44.97 -25.24 28.99
C THR A 328 -43.83 -24.26 29.17
N ALA A 329 -43.70 -23.74 30.42
CA ALA A 329 -42.57 -22.92 30.82
C ALA A 329 -41.88 -23.60 32.03
N GLU A 330 -40.57 -23.79 31.91
CA GLU A 330 -39.69 -24.27 32.95
C GLU A 330 -38.70 -23.17 33.32
N VAL A 331 -38.84 -22.57 34.44
CA VAL A 331 -38.04 -21.43 34.91
C VAL A 331 -37.33 -21.79 36.19
N ASP A 332 -36.02 -21.66 36.22
CA ASP A 332 -35.24 -21.94 37.42
C ASP A 332 -35.57 -20.95 38.54
N ASP A 333 -35.45 -21.44 39.77
CA ASP A 333 -35.57 -20.63 40.96
C ASP A 333 -34.30 -19.76 41.14
N GLY A 334 -34.42 -18.46 40.93
CA GLY A 334 -33.29 -17.53 41.09
C GLY A 334 -33.50 -16.19 40.40
N PRO A 335 -32.62 -15.25 40.62
CA PRO A 335 -32.70 -13.98 39.93
C PRO A 335 -32.26 -14.15 38.46
N LEU A 336 -33.21 -14.03 37.53
CA LEU A 336 -33.00 -14.10 36.08
C LEU A 336 -33.11 -12.72 35.45
N THR A 337 -32.53 -11.71 36.11
CA THR A 337 -32.60 -10.34 35.63
C THR A 337 -31.49 -10.06 34.64
N VAL A 338 -31.87 -9.65 33.43
CA VAL A 338 -30.96 -9.22 32.35
C VAL A 338 -31.08 -7.73 32.09
N ARG A 339 -30.06 -7.17 31.55
CA ARG A 339 -30.06 -5.79 31.04
C ARG A 339 -30.51 -5.80 29.58
N GLY A 340 -31.77 -5.38 29.29
CA GLY A 340 -32.29 -5.44 27.93
C GLY A 340 -33.56 -4.63 27.73
N ASP A 341 -34.01 -4.64 26.48
CA ASP A 341 -35.31 -4.10 26.06
C ASP A 341 -36.38 -5.22 26.15
N SER A 342 -37.32 -5.07 27.07
CA SER A 342 -38.35 -6.08 27.33
C SER A 342 -39.20 -6.41 26.09
N GLN A 343 -39.52 -5.42 25.27
CA GLN A 343 -40.34 -5.63 24.08
C GLN A 343 -39.56 -6.40 23.01
N ARG A 344 -38.28 -6.05 22.82
CA ARG A 344 -37.42 -6.71 21.83
C ARG A 344 -37.08 -8.15 22.22
N LEU A 345 -36.79 -8.40 23.50
CA LEU A 345 -36.58 -9.76 24.00
C LEU A 345 -37.85 -10.60 23.92
N GLU A 346 -39.04 -10.00 24.17
CA GLU A 346 -40.33 -10.67 23.97
C GLU A 346 -40.60 -10.98 22.49
N GLN A 347 -40.18 -10.09 21.58
CA GLN A 347 -40.24 -10.35 20.13
C GLN A 347 -39.35 -11.54 19.74
N VAL A 348 -38.12 -11.62 20.24
CA VAL A 348 -37.23 -12.76 20.02
C VAL A 348 -37.87 -14.07 20.49
N LEU A 349 -38.24 -14.13 21.76
CA LEU A 349 -38.81 -15.35 22.32
C LEU A 349 -40.14 -15.75 21.64
N GLY A 350 -40.96 -14.76 21.30
CA GLY A 350 -42.20 -14.97 20.52
C GLY A 350 -41.96 -15.56 19.14
N ASN A 351 -40.93 -15.09 18.43
CA ASN A 351 -40.53 -15.64 17.12
C ASN A 351 -40.10 -17.12 17.26
N LEU A 352 -39.31 -17.44 18.29
CA LEU A 352 -38.85 -18.81 18.53
C LEU A 352 -40.02 -19.74 18.86
N VAL A 353 -40.92 -19.30 19.76
CA VAL A 353 -42.13 -20.09 20.15
C VAL A 353 -43.06 -20.25 18.94
N SER A 354 -43.30 -19.22 18.16
CA SER A 354 -44.11 -19.30 16.92
C SER A 354 -43.55 -20.33 15.95
N ASN A 355 -42.23 -20.35 15.73
CA ASN A 355 -41.57 -21.36 14.92
C ASN A 355 -41.72 -22.77 15.50
N ALA A 356 -41.50 -22.97 16.80
CA ALA A 356 -41.62 -24.23 17.46
C ALA A 356 -43.05 -24.80 17.32
N LEU A 357 -44.09 -23.99 17.58
CA LEU A 357 -45.50 -24.39 17.42
C LEU A 357 -45.89 -24.73 15.95
N ARG A 358 -45.21 -24.13 15.00
CA ARG A 358 -45.44 -24.39 13.58
C ARG A 358 -44.93 -25.75 13.15
N PHE A 359 -43.73 -26.11 13.60
CA PHE A 359 -43.05 -27.34 13.17
C PHE A 359 -43.34 -28.54 14.12
N THR A 360 -44.12 -28.31 15.16
CA THR A 360 -44.62 -29.38 16.04
C THR A 360 -45.97 -29.93 15.57
N SER A 361 -46.04 -31.23 15.41
CA SER A 361 -47.29 -31.92 15.04
C SER A 361 -48.29 -31.95 16.22
N THR A 362 -49.57 -32.12 15.91
CA THR A 362 -50.64 -32.31 16.89
C THR A 362 -50.27 -33.45 17.86
N GLY A 363 -50.38 -33.21 19.17
CA GLY A 363 -49.99 -34.13 20.23
C GLY A 363 -48.55 -33.99 20.66
N GLY A 364 -47.76 -33.11 20.00
CA GLY A 364 -46.39 -32.79 20.39
C GLY A 364 -46.31 -31.78 21.53
N GLU A 365 -45.07 -31.42 21.88
CA GLU A 365 -44.72 -30.55 23.02
C GLU A 365 -43.73 -29.46 22.62
N VAL A 366 -43.92 -28.27 23.20
CA VAL A 366 -43.00 -27.14 23.11
C VAL A 366 -42.69 -26.66 24.52
N THR A 367 -41.43 -26.64 24.91
CA THR A 367 -40.98 -26.23 26.26
C THR A 367 -40.11 -24.97 26.12
N VAL A 368 -40.46 -23.93 26.91
CA VAL A 368 -39.66 -22.71 27.05
C VAL A 368 -38.90 -22.78 28.38
N ARG A 369 -37.58 -22.74 28.34
CA ARG A 369 -36.71 -22.78 29.53
C ARG A 369 -35.99 -21.47 29.74
N ALA A 370 -35.78 -21.14 31.04
CA ALA A 370 -34.95 -19.99 31.41
C ALA A 370 -34.14 -20.33 32.65
N TRP A 371 -32.80 -20.14 32.55
CA TRP A 371 -31.88 -20.40 33.66
C TRP A 371 -30.69 -19.45 33.63
N ALA A 372 -30.00 -19.29 34.77
CA ALA A 372 -28.77 -18.48 34.82
C ALA A 372 -27.54 -19.35 34.53
N GLU A 373 -26.67 -18.87 33.64
CA GLU A 373 -25.44 -19.56 33.25
C GLU A 373 -24.41 -18.54 32.70
N ASP A 374 -23.15 -18.76 33.02
CA ASP A 374 -22.00 -18.00 32.46
C ASP A 374 -22.11 -16.47 32.62
N GLY A 375 -22.62 -15.97 33.73
CA GLY A 375 -22.77 -14.54 33.97
C GLY A 375 -23.88 -13.88 33.16
N GLY A 376 -24.81 -14.67 32.65
CA GLY A 376 -25.99 -14.22 31.89
C GLY A 376 -27.19 -15.12 32.16
N VAL A 377 -28.20 -14.98 31.34
CA VAL A 377 -29.40 -15.80 31.35
C VAL A 377 -29.57 -16.46 30.00
N HIS A 378 -29.72 -17.77 30.02
CA HIS A 378 -30.15 -18.56 28.86
C HIS A 378 -31.68 -18.62 28.80
N LEU A 379 -32.22 -18.42 27.59
CA LEU A 379 -33.59 -18.72 27.24
C LEU A 379 -33.57 -19.71 26.07
N GLU A 380 -34.34 -20.78 26.23
CA GLU A 380 -34.40 -21.89 25.29
C GLU A 380 -35.83 -22.20 24.91
N VAL A 381 -36.06 -22.53 23.65
CA VAL A 381 -37.33 -23.07 23.13
C VAL A 381 -37.01 -24.40 22.49
N GLN A 382 -37.47 -25.49 23.07
CA GLN A 382 -37.35 -26.83 22.54
C GLN A 382 -38.69 -27.31 22.00
N ASP A 383 -38.73 -27.88 20.81
CA ASP A 383 -39.86 -28.53 20.24
C ASP A 383 -39.64 -30.05 20.09
N SER A 384 -40.74 -30.79 19.92
CA SER A 384 -40.73 -32.21 19.60
C SER A 384 -41.07 -32.51 18.14
N GLY A 385 -40.72 -31.58 17.26
CA GLY A 385 -40.95 -31.69 15.81
C GLY A 385 -39.96 -32.63 15.11
N GLU A 386 -39.84 -32.48 13.81
CA GLU A 386 -38.97 -33.32 12.95
C GLU A 386 -37.46 -32.90 13.04
N GLY A 387 -37.20 -31.78 13.71
CA GLY A 387 -35.84 -31.23 13.79
C GLY A 387 -35.45 -30.51 12.46
N ILE A 388 -34.17 -30.17 12.34
CA ILE A 388 -33.61 -29.41 11.22
C ILE A 388 -32.47 -30.24 10.58
N ALA A 389 -32.49 -30.40 9.25
CA ALA A 389 -31.40 -31.10 8.58
C ALA A 389 -30.07 -30.35 8.78
N GLU A 390 -28.96 -31.09 8.94
CA GLU A 390 -27.64 -30.51 9.27
C GLU A 390 -27.20 -29.42 8.29
N GLU A 391 -27.54 -29.58 7.00
CA GLU A 391 -27.22 -28.60 5.94
C GLU A 391 -27.94 -27.26 6.12
N HIS A 392 -29.04 -27.22 6.87
CA HIS A 392 -29.84 -26.01 7.12
C HIS A 392 -29.46 -25.30 8.41
N LEU A 393 -28.87 -25.99 9.42
CA LEU A 393 -28.57 -25.43 10.72
C LEU A 393 -27.74 -24.12 10.66
N GLY A 394 -26.79 -24.05 9.75
CA GLY A 394 -25.94 -22.85 9.53
C GLY A 394 -26.64 -21.71 8.80
N LEU A 395 -27.77 -21.98 8.16
CA LEU A 395 -28.44 -21.05 7.24
C LEU A 395 -29.76 -20.47 7.76
N ILE A 396 -30.34 -21.09 8.81
CA ILE A 396 -31.69 -20.71 9.27
C ILE A 396 -31.79 -19.29 9.84
N PHE A 397 -30.67 -18.67 10.22
CA PHE A 397 -30.60 -17.29 10.65
C PHE A 397 -30.32 -16.31 9.49
N GLU A 398 -30.10 -16.84 8.26
CA GLU A 398 -30.00 -16.00 7.07
C GLU A 398 -31.39 -15.44 6.71
N ARG A 399 -31.39 -14.25 6.13
CA ARG A 399 -32.61 -13.52 5.76
C ARG A 399 -33.35 -14.24 4.65
N PHE A 400 -34.67 -14.27 4.75
CA PHE A 400 -35.58 -14.93 3.76
C PHE A 400 -35.29 -16.43 3.59
N TYR A 401 -34.46 -17.01 4.46
CA TYR A 401 -34.15 -18.42 4.36
C TYR A 401 -35.33 -19.28 4.81
N GLN A 402 -35.70 -20.27 4.00
CA GLN A 402 -36.73 -21.25 4.24
C GLN A 402 -36.22 -22.63 3.81
N ALA A 403 -36.21 -23.60 4.73
CA ALA A 403 -35.68 -24.94 4.46
C ALA A 403 -36.56 -25.72 3.46
N ASP A 404 -37.90 -25.50 3.43
CA ASP A 404 -38.83 -26.13 2.49
C ASP A 404 -39.91 -25.14 2.02
N PRO A 405 -39.68 -24.42 0.88
CA PRO A 405 -40.68 -23.49 0.33
C PRO A 405 -42.00 -24.12 -0.10
N ALA A 406 -42.06 -25.45 -0.25
CA ALA A 406 -43.26 -26.13 -0.70
C ALA A 406 -44.24 -26.40 0.44
N ARG A 407 -43.76 -26.65 1.64
CA ARG A 407 -44.55 -26.82 2.86
C ARG A 407 -45.07 -25.50 3.44
N ASP A 408 -44.40 -24.40 3.16
CA ASP A 408 -44.71 -23.09 3.72
C ASP A 408 -45.90 -22.35 3.06
N ARG A 409 -46.47 -22.91 2.01
CA ARG A 409 -47.64 -22.32 1.33
C ARG A 409 -48.93 -22.28 2.18
N ALA A 410 -49.00 -23.05 3.27
CA ALA A 410 -50.15 -23.09 4.15
C ALA A 410 -50.21 -21.95 5.19
N ALA A 411 -49.09 -21.29 5.45
CA ALA A 411 -48.98 -20.11 6.35
C ALA A 411 -47.82 -19.26 5.91
N PRO A 412 -48.00 -18.16 5.19
CA PRO A 412 -46.93 -17.33 4.66
C PRO A 412 -46.14 -16.68 5.81
N HIS A 413 -44.86 -16.98 5.86
CA HIS A 413 -43.91 -16.41 6.80
C HIS A 413 -42.75 -15.81 6.02
N SER A 414 -42.27 -14.65 6.44
CA SER A 414 -41.29 -13.85 5.70
C SER A 414 -39.88 -14.42 5.68
N GLY A 415 -39.55 -15.44 6.48
CA GLY A 415 -38.17 -15.86 6.66
C GLY A 415 -37.28 -14.81 7.36
N LEU A 416 -37.88 -13.72 7.87
CA LEU A 416 -37.13 -12.65 8.55
C LEU A 416 -37.07 -12.83 10.07
N GLY A 417 -38.01 -13.56 10.67
CA GLY A 417 -38.15 -13.63 12.13
C GLY A 417 -36.91 -14.14 12.86
N LEU A 418 -36.23 -15.18 12.36
CA LEU A 418 -34.99 -15.69 12.94
C LEU A 418 -33.79 -14.73 12.70
N ALA A 419 -33.70 -14.14 11.54
CA ALA A 419 -32.69 -13.14 11.24
C ALA A 419 -32.81 -11.92 12.16
N ILE A 420 -34.03 -11.42 12.35
CA ILE A 420 -34.32 -10.33 13.30
C ILE A 420 -33.98 -10.75 14.73
N SER A 421 -34.35 -11.98 15.12
CA SER A 421 -34.03 -12.49 16.44
C SER A 421 -32.53 -12.47 16.71
N LYS A 422 -31.71 -12.84 15.73
CA LYS A 422 -30.25 -12.77 15.79
C LYS A 422 -29.77 -11.34 15.98
N GLU A 423 -30.17 -10.43 15.15
CA GLU A 423 -29.78 -9.01 15.23
C GLU A 423 -30.19 -8.37 16.58
N LEU A 424 -31.40 -8.68 17.06
CA LEU A 424 -31.87 -8.19 18.35
C LEU A 424 -31.03 -8.73 19.53
N VAL A 425 -30.72 -10.02 19.53
CA VAL A 425 -29.92 -10.65 20.58
C VAL A 425 -28.48 -10.10 20.53
N GLU A 426 -27.88 -9.99 19.36
CA GLU A 426 -26.54 -9.41 19.19
C GLU A 426 -26.48 -7.93 19.64
N ALA A 427 -27.55 -7.15 19.34
CA ALA A 427 -27.65 -5.76 19.84
C ALA A 427 -27.73 -5.66 21.35
N HIS A 428 -28.20 -6.71 22.05
CA HIS A 428 -28.17 -6.82 23.52
C HIS A 428 -26.82 -7.33 24.05
N GLY A 429 -25.80 -7.56 23.18
CA GLY A 429 -24.52 -8.16 23.56
C GLY A 429 -24.61 -9.66 23.83
N GLY A 430 -25.70 -10.31 23.39
CA GLY A 430 -26.00 -11.71 23.58
C GLY A 430 -25.52 -12.60 22.40
N ARG A 431 -25.90 -13.87 22.49
CA ARG A 431 -25.66 -14.90 21.47
C ARG A 431 -26.91 -15.73 21.28
N ILE A 432 -27.19 -16.14 20.02
CA ILE A 432 -28.30 -17.01 19.64
C ILE A 432 -27.78 -18.21 18.87
N GLY A 433 -28.42 -19.34 19.02
CA GLY A 433 -28.05 -20.56 18.33
C GLY A 433 -29.20 -21.55 18.20
N VAL A 434 -28.93 -22.66 17.51
CA VAL A 434 -29.86 -23.75 17.29
C VAL A 434 -29.10 -25.06 17.24
N GLU A 435 -29.73 -26.11 17.69
CA GLU A 435 -29.26 -27.49 17.56
C GLU A 435 -30.46 -28.45 17.54
N ASN A 436 -30.26 -29.65 17.03
CA ASN A 436 -31.27 -30.70 17.17
C ASN A 436 -31.23 -31.31 18.56
N ALA A 437 -32.41 -31.52 19.17
CA ALA A 437 -32.53 -32.20 20.46
C ALA A 437 -32.25 -33.70 20.29
N SER A 438 -31.63 -34.35 21.30
CA SER A 438 -31.26 -35.76 21.27
C SER A 438 -32.48 -36.68 21.18
N GLU A 439 -33.63 -36.22 21.67
CA GLU A 439 -34.91 -36.97 21.70
C GLU A 439 -35.80 -36.65 20.50
N GLY A 440 -35.28 -35.86 19.52
CA GLY A 440 -36.01 -35.36 18.34
C GLY A 440 -36.47 -33.92 18.54
N GLY A 441 -36.72 -33.21 17.41
CA GLY A 441 -37.10 -31.82 17.39
C GLY A 441 -35.88 -30.88 17.37
N ALA A 442 -36.15 -29.57 17.34
CA ALA A 442 -35.15 -28.53 17.37
C ALA A 442 -35.13 -27.81 18.72
N ARG A 443 -33.96 -27.30 19.05
CA ARG A 443 -33.71 -26.54 20.25
C ARG A 443 -33.05 -25.21 19.84
N PHE A 444 -33.83 -24.14 19.93
CA PHE A 444 -33.38 -22.76 19.71
C PHE A 444 -33.08 -22.14 21.07
N TRP A 445 -31.96 -21.46 21.18
CA TRP A 445 -31.57 -20.82 22.41
C TRP A 445 -30.96 -19.44 22.15
N PHE A 446 -31.08 -18.56 23.13
CA PHE A 446 -30.29 -17.33 23.17
C PHE A 446 -29.85 -17.03 24.59
N TRP A 447 -28.72 -16.40 24.69
CA TRP A 447 -28.09 -15.96 25.91
C TRP A 447 -27.96 -14.46 25.94
N VAL A 448 -28.27 -13.81 27.04
CA VAL A 448 -28.15 -12.36 27.26
C VAL A 448 -27.38 -12.12 28.56
N PRO A 449 -26.44 -11.14 28.63
CA PRO A 449 -25.68 -10.85 29.82
C PRO A 449 -26.61 -10.45 30.98
N ALA A 450 -26.33 -10.99 32.19
CA ALA A 450 -27.03 -10.59 33.38
C ALA A 450 -26.83 -9.08 33.65
N MET A 451 -27.78 -8.49 34.32
CA MET A 451 -27.60 -7.16 34.86
C MET A 451 -26.62 -7.26 36.05
N ASP A 452 -25.43 -6.60 35.92
CA ASP A 452 -24.52 -6.49 37.06
C ASP A 452 -25.27 -5.89 38.27
N ALA A 453 -25.11 -6.54 39.43
CA ALA A 453 -25.82 -6.18 40.63
C ALA A 453 -25.39 -4.85 41.24
#